data_fb39c4a4d9ebc80609f0f639a805de15
#
_entry.id   fb39c4a4d9ebc80609f0f639a805de15
#
_cell.length_a   1.000
_cell.length_b   1.000
_cell.length_c   1.000
_cell.angle_alpha   90.00
_cell.angle_beta   90.00
_cell.angle_gamma   90.00
#
_symmetry.space_group_name_H-M   'P 1'
#
loop_
_entity.id
_entity.type
_entity.pdbx_description
1 polymer ?
#
loop_
_entity_poly.entity_id
_entity_poly.type
_entity_poly.pdbx_seq_one_letter_code
_entity_poly.pdbx_strand_id
1 'polypeptide(L)'
;MNKVVLMGRLTKNPEIKYAGKDNDMAVARYTLAVNRRYKRDGEQEADFISCVTFGKSAEFAQKYLHKGMRIVIGGRISTGNYKDKDGKTIYTTDVIVEEHEFAQNKDNGVGADSSETPKTDKDGFMEAPEGEVPFLSLIHISEPTRRTP
;
A
#
# COMPACT_ATOMS: atom_id res chain seq x y z
N MET A 1 13.24 11.63 12.40
CA MET A 1 12.74 10.43 11.69
C MET A 1 11.72 10.85 10.65
N ASN A 2 11.82 10.34 9.44
CA ASN A 2 10.91 10.69 8.36
C ASN A 2 10.33 9.38 7.84
N LYS A 3 9.16 8.99 8.31
CA LYS A 3 8.54 7.72 7.96
C LYS A 3 7.06 7.94 7.74
N VAL A 4 6.54 7.40 6.66
CA VAL A 4 5.14 7.52 6.31
C VAL A 4 4.61 6.13 5.98
N VAL A 5 3.44 5.81 6.47
CA VAL A 5 2.75 4.57 6.12
C VAL A 5 1.34 4.97 5.71
N LEU A 6 0.94 4.62 4.51
CA LEU A 6 -0.37 4.99 3.99
C LEU A 6 -1.06 3.79 3.36
N MET A 7 -2.35 3.72 3.50
CA MET A 7 -3.16 2.74 2.81
C MET A 7 -4.19 3.49 1.98
N GLY A 8 -4.25 3.18 0.71
CA GLY A 8 -5.20 3.85 -0.17
C GLY A 8 -5.38 3.12 -1.48
N ARG A 9 -6.15 3.71 -2.37
CA ARG A 9 -6.39 3.13 -3.69
C ARG A 9 -5.71 3.96 -4.75
N LEU A 10 -5.18 3.30 -5.76
CA LEU A 10 -4.62 4.02 -6.89
C LEU A 10 -5.74 4.69 -7.66
N THR A 11 -5.55 5.95 -7.99
CA THR A 11 -6.54 6.69 -8.76
C THR A 11 -6.38 6.47 -10.26
N LYS A 12 -5.20 6.02 -10.68
CA LYS A 12 -4.94 5.72 -12.08
C LYS A 12 -3.75 4.79 -12.14
N ASN A 13 -3.47 4.25 -13.29
CA ASN A 13 -2.33 3.37 -13.46
C ASN A 13 -1.03 4.15 -13.25
N PRO A 14 0.00 3.53 -12.68
CA PRO A 14 1.27 4.23 -12.51
C PRO A 14 1.87 4.65 -13.83
N GLU A 15 2.47 5.82 -13.84
CA GLU A 15 3.19 6.31 -15.01
C GLU A 15 4.64 5.96 -14.81
N ILE A 16 5.23 5.30 -15.78
CA ILE A 16 6.60 4.85 -15.68
C ILE A 16 7.46 5.68 -16.62
N LYS A 17 8.56 6.17 -16.08
CA LYS A 17 9.54 6.90 -16.88
C LYS A 17 10.89 6.34 -16.52
N TYR A 18 11.83 6.46 -17.43
CA TYR A 18 13.19 6.02 -17.19
C TYR A 18 14.08 7.24 -17.10
N ALA A 19 14.89 7.29 -16.06
CA ALA A 19 15.78 8.41 -15.81
C ALA A 19 17.21 7.92 -15.79
N GLY A 20 18.15 8.85 -15.83
CA GLY A 20 19.55 8.51 -15.84
C GLY A 20 20.13 8.63 -17.22
N LYS A 21 21.45 8.65 -17.31
CA LYS A 21 22.11 8.84 -18.60
C LYS A 21 21.81 7.71 -19.56
N ASP A 22 21.63 6.50 -19.07
CA ASP A 22 21.37 5.36 -19.93
C ASP A 22 19.92 4.91 -19.81
N ASN A 23 19.06 5.71 -19.22
CA ASN A 23 17.65 5.36 -19.01
C ASN A 23 17.52 4.03 -18.30
N ASP A 24 18.39 3.74 -17.36
CA ASP A 24 18.39 2.46 -16.68
C ASP A 24 17.68 2.53 -15.34
N MET A 25 17.24 3.68 -14.87
CA MET A 25 16.52 3.77 -13.60
C MET A 25 15.05 4.02 -13.87
N ALA A 26 14.22 3.07 -13.50
CA ALA A 26 12.78 3.22 -13.65
C ALA A 26 12.25 4.11 -12.53
N VAL A 27 11.34 4.99 -12.87
CA VAL A 27 10.68 5.86 -11.91
C VAL A 27 9.18 5.72 -12.15
N ALA A 28 8.44 5.32 -11.16
CA ALA A 28 7.00 5.20 -11.27
C ALA A 28 6.34 6.28 -10.42
N ARG A 29 5.33 6.92 -10.96
CA ARG A 29 4.60 7.96 -10.26
C ARG A 29 3.12 7.62 -10.29
N TYR A 30 2.46 7.71 -9.16
CA TYR A 30 1.04 7.44 -9.08
C TYR A 30 0.45 8.24 -7.91
N THR A 31 -0.87 8.29 -7.85
CA THR A 31 -1.57 9.03 -6.80
C THR A 31 -2.44 8.05 -6.02
N LEU A 32 -2.33 8.11 -4.71
CA LEU A 32 -3.17 7.30 -3.85
C LEU A 32 -4.28 8.15 -3.27
N ALA A 33 -5.48 7.61 -3.26
CA ALA A 33 -6.60 8.22 -2.57
C ALA A 33 -6.68 7.57 -1.20
N VAL A 34 -6.36 8.32 -0.18
CA VAL A 34 -6.35 7.83 1.20
C VAL A 34 -7.57 8.40 1.90
N ASN A 35 -8.44 7.53 2.38
CA ASN A 35 -9.67 7.97 3.00
C ASN A 35 -9.40 8.72 4.30
N ARG A 36 -10.13 9.76 4.52
CA ARG A 36 -10.04 10.50 5.76
C ARG A 36 -10.79 9.76 6.84
N ARG A 37 -10.24 9.80 8.05
CA ARG A 37 -10.88 9.12 9.18
C ARG A 37 -12.18 9.81 9.54
N TYR A 38 -12.22 11.13 9.48
CA TYR A 38 -13.42 11.90 9.76
C TYR A 38 -13.70 12.79 8.57
N LYS A 39 -14.94 12.86 8.17
CA LYS A 39 -15.33 13.76 7.10
C LYS A 39 -16.54 14.55 7.56
N ARG A 40 -16.62 15.78 7.12
CA ARG A 40 -17.79 16.60 7.37
C ARG A 40 -18.60 16.64 6.09
N ASP A 41 -19.88 16.93 6.24
CA ASP A 41 -20.73 17.01 5.07
C ASP A 41 -20.20 18.06 4.11
N GLY A 42 -20.11 17.70 2.86
CA GLY A 42 -19.60 18.63 1.84
C GLY A 42 -18.11 18.64 1.70
N GLU A 43 -17.36 17.91 2.53
CA GLU A 43 -15.92 17.86 2.39
C GLU A 43 -15.47 16.67 1.61
N GLN A 44 -14.24 16.74 1.14
CA GLN A 44 -13.65 15.67 0.37
C GLN A 44 -13.46 14.45 1.25
N GLU A 45 -13.80 13.30 0.76
CA GLU A 45 -13.69 12.07 1.54
C GLU A 45 -12.30 11.49 1.58
N ALA A 46 -11.45 11.86 0.68
CA ALA A 46 -10.10 11.29 0.59
C ALA A 46 -9.07 12.37 0.31
N ASP A 47 -7.87 12.10 0.75
CA ASP A 47 -6.73 12.94 0.42
C ASP A 47 -5.99 12.27 -0.73
N PHE A 48 -5.63 13.03 -1.75
CA PHE A 48 -4.92 12.50 -2.89
C PHE A 48 -3.44 12.81 -2.72
N ILE A 49 -2.65 11.78 -2.58
CA ILE A 49 -1.25 11.91 -2.25
C ILE A 49 -0.39 11.39 -3.38
N SER A 50 0.52 12.25 -3.84
CA SER A 50 1.43 11.88 -4.93
C SER A 50 2.52 10.99 -4.39
N CYS A 51 2.76 9.89 -5.06
CA CYS A 51 3.74 8.90 -4.66
C CYS A 51 4.70 8.65 -5.80
N VAL A 52 5.96 8.49 -5.45
CA VAL A 52 7.01 8.24 -6.42
C VAL A 52 7.85 7.08 -5.92
N THR A 53 8.22 6.18 -6.80
CA THR A 53 9.07 5.06 -6.42
C THR A 53 10.11 4.85 -7.52
N PHE A 54 11.25 4.30 -7.15
CA PHE A 54 12.39 4.19 -8.02
C PHE A 54 12.89 2.75 -8.13
N GLY A 55 13.58 2.44 -9.19
CA GLY A 55 14.29 1.18 -9.33
C GLY A 55 13.38 -0.04 -9.34
N LYS A 56 13.72 -1.02 -8.57
CA LYS A 56 12.95 -2.26 -8.54
C LYS A 56 11.53 -2.04 -8.05
N SER A 57 11.34 -1.10 -7.15
CA SER A 57 9.99 -0.79 -6.69
C SER A 57 9.16 -0.18 -7.80
N ALA A 58 9.79 0.58 -8.70
CA ALA A 58 9.09 1.13 -9.84
C ALA A 58 8.71 0.02 -10.82
N GLU A 59 9.58 -0.96 -11.01
CA GLU A 59 9.27 -2.08 -11.87
C GLU A 59 8.13 -2.90 -11.27
N PHE A 60 8.14 -3.07 -9.96
CA PHE A 60 7.06 -3.75 -9.27
C PHE A 60 5.75 -3.01 -9.50
N ALA A 61 5.77 -1.68 -9.39
CA ALA A 61 4.57 -0.89 -9.60
C ALA A 61 4.06 -1.05 -11.02
N GLN A 62 4.96 -1.08 -11.98
CA GLN A 62 4.56 -1.24 -13.37
C GLN A 62 3.89 -2.59 -13.60
N LYS A 63 4.43 -3.64 -13.01
CA LYS A 63 3.91 -4.96 -13.26
C LYS A 63 2.64 -5.28 -12.49
N TYR A 64 2.53 -4.82 -11.27
CA TYR A 64 1.47 -5.29 -10.40
C TYR A 64 0.45 -4.25 -9.96
N LEU A 65 0.74 -2.97 -10.07
CA LEU A 65 -0.18 -1.96 -9.59
C LEU A 65 -1.01 -1.38 -10.73
N HIS A 66 -2.28 -1.18 -10.48
CA HIS A 66 -3.15 -0.59 -11.49
C HIS A 66 -4.29 0.15 -10.81
N LYS A 67 -5.01 0.92 -11.59
CA LYS A 67 -6.08 1.77 -11.11
C LYS A 67 -7.06 0.98 -10.26
N GLY A 68 -7.46 1.57 -9.15
CA GLY A 68 -8.47 0.98 -8.28
C GLY A 68 -7.93 0.01 -7.25
N MET A 69 -6.68 -0.39 -7.38
CA MET A 69 -6.12 -1.35 -6.44
C MET A 69 -5.82 -0.71 -5.10
N ARG A 70 -6.09 -1.42 -4.04
CA ARG A 70 -5.81 -0.94 -2.68
C ARG A 70 -4.48 -1.49 -2.23
N ILE A 71 -3.60 -0.61 -1.79
CA ILE A 71 -2.28 -1.02 -1.34
C ILE A 71 -1.89 -0.26 -0.08
N VAL A 72 -0.90 -0.80 0.61
CA VAL A 72 -0.26 -0.13 1.73
C VAL A 72 1.15 0.21 1.27
N ILE A 73 1.57 1.43 1.49
CA ILE A 73 2.91 1.83 1.14
C ILE A 73 3.65 2.33 2.37
N GLY A 74 4.94 2.13 2.37
CA GLY A 74 5.81 2.69 3.39
C GLY A 74 6.90 3.49 2.71
N GLY A 75 7.25 4.61 3.27
CA GLY A 75 8.26 5.47 2.68
C GLY A 75 8.51 6.71 3.49
N ARG A 76 8.90 7.77 2.82
CA ARG A 76 9.22 9.04 3.46
C ARG A 76 8.66 10.21 2.66
N ILE A 77 8.49 11.33 3.32
CA ILE A 77 8.01 12.53 2.67
C ILE A 77 9.20 13.26 2.06
N SER A 78 9.06 13.71 0.85
CA SER A 78 10.06 14.49 0.17
C SER A 78 9.41 15.77 -0.33
N THR A 79 10.04 16.90 -0.06
CA THR A 79 9.52 18.17 -0.54
C THR A 79 10.50 18.77 -1.53
N GLY A 80 9.98 19.51 -2.45
CA GLY A 80 10.80 20.17 -3.45
C GLY A 80 10.11 21.41 -3.96
N ASN A 81 10.73 22.06 -4.93
CA ASN A 81 10.10 23.20 -5.58
C ASN A 81 10.62 23.34 -6.99
N TYR A 82 9.89 24.03 -7.81
CA TYR A 82 10.33 24.36 -9.14
C TYR A 82 9.69 25.70 -9.54
N LYS A 83 10.25 26.35 -10.53
CA LYS A 83 9.71 27.60 -11.00
C LYS A 83 8.80 27.34 -12.22
N ASP A 84 7.63 27.94 -12.15
CA ASP A 84 6.69 27.86 -13.24
C ASP A 84 7.12 28.79 -14.37
N LYS A 85 6.43 28.69 -15.48
CA LYS A 85 6.68 29.56 -16.63
C LYS A 85 6.53 31.01 -16.30
N ASP A 86 5.69 31.33 -15.32
CA ASP A 86 5.46 32.70 -14.90
C ASP A 86 6.45 33.15 -13.85
N GLY A 87 7.42 32.34 -13.52
CA GLY A 87 8.41 32.69 -12.51
C GLY A 87 7.99 32.44 -11.09
N LYS A 88 6.83 31.88 -10.86
CA LYS A 88 6.37 31.59 -9.50
C LYS A 88 7.01 30.28 -9.01
N THR A 89 7.36 30.27 -7.75
CA THR A 89 7.90 29.06 -7.15
C THR A 89 6.75 28.17 -6.73
N ILE A 90 6.74 26.94 -7.21
CA ILE A 90 5.72 25.98 -6.86
C ILE A 90 6.36 24.92 -5.98
N TYR A 91 5.76 24.70 -4.80
CA TYR A 91 6.29 23.73 -3.85
C TYR A 91 5.58 22.40 -4.06
N THR A 92 6.32 21.33 -3.96
CA THR A 92 5.76 20.00 -4.14
C THR A 92 6.02 19.17 -2.90
N THR A 93 5.12 18.24 -2.62
CA THR A 93 5.28 17.30 -1.53
C THR A 93 4.92 15.93 -2.07
N ASP A 94 5.87 15.04 -2.09
CA ASP A 94 5.65 13.69 -2.61
C ASP A 94 6.05 12.68 -1.55
N VAL A 95 5.53 11.51 -1.62
CA VAL A 95 5.94 10.40 -0.76
C VAL A 95 6.83 9.51 -1.61
N ILE A 96 8.07 9.33 -1.17
CA ILE A 96 9.00 8.43 -1.84
C ILE A 96 8.74 7.05 -1.26
N VAL A 97 8.22 6.16 -2.06
CA VAL A 97 7.78 4.86 -1.59
C VAL A 97 8.94 3.88 -1.61
N GLU A 98 9.16 3.23 -0.51
CA GLU A 98 10.21 2.24 -0.38
C GLU A 98 9.66 0.84 -0.30
N GLU A 99 8.45 0.68 0.17
CA GLU A 99 7.82 -0.63 0.32
C GLU A 99 6.38 -0.61 -0.16
N HIS A 100 5.94 -1.68 -0.76
CA HIS A 100 4.55 -1.85 -1.20
C HIS A 100 4.00 -3.15 -0.66
N GLU A 101 2.75 -3.14 -0.21
CA GLU A 101 2.08 -4.36 0.18
C GLU A 101 0.64 -4.29 -0.33
N PHE A 102 0.10 -5.44 -0.72
CA PHE A 102 -1.26 -5.47 -1.20
C PHE A 102 -2.21 -5.50 0.00
N ALA A 103 -3.21 -4.66 -0.04
CA ALA A 103 -4.20 -4.61 1.02
C ALA A 103 -5.56 -5.10 0.55
N GLN A 104 -5.60 -5.71 -0.62
CA GLN A 104 -6.86 -6.16 -1.18
C GLN A 104 -6.90 -7.67 -1.14
N ASN A 105 -8.04 -8.23 -0.76
CA ASN A 105 -8.15 -9.66 -0.73
C ASN A 105 -8.12 -10.21 -2.13
N LYS A 106 -7.62 -11.40 -2.27
CA LYS A 106 -7.58 -12.02 -3.57
C LYS A 106 -8.97 -12.21 -4.13
N ASP A 107 -9.94 -12.29 -3.26
CA ASP A 107 -11.26 -12.58 -3.71
C ASP A 107 -11.84 -11.48 -4.58
N ASN A 108 -11.36 -10.31 -4.46
CA ASN A 108 -11.88 -9.26 -5.27
C ASN A 108 -11.14 -9.19 -6.57
N GLY A 109 -10.25 -10.02 -6.79
CA GLY A 109 -9.53 -10.01 -8.00
C GLY A 109 -10.28 -10.78 -8.97
N VAL A 110 -10.15 -10.50 -10.08
CA VAL A 110 -10.75 -11.20 -11.00
C VAL A 110 -10.16 -12.45 -11.11
N GLY A 111 -10.35 -13.30 -11.35
CA GLY A 111 -9.64 -14.41 -11.42
C GLY A 111 -9.81 -15.20 -10.45
N ALA A 112 -10.55 -14.97 -9.84
CA ALA A 112 -10.77 -15.70 -8.81
C ALA A 112 -10.62 -17.07 -8.90
N ASP A 113 -10.11 -17.52 -9.69
CA ASP A 113 -9.97 -18.87 -9.70
C ASP A 113 -9.19 -19.33 -8.67
N SER A 114 -8.76 -18.70 -7.96
CA SER A 114 -8.08 -19.25 -6.98
C SER A 114 -8.76 -19.91 -6.09
N SER A 115 -9.67 -19.98 -6.08
CA SER A 115 -10.25 -20.85 -5.40
C SER A 115 -9.79 -21.69 -4.39
N GLU A 116 -8.82 -21.61 -3.98
CA GLU A 116 -8.48 -22.41 -2.90
C GLU A 116 -8.97 -21.76 -1.71
N THR A 117 -10.21 -21.70 -1.51
CA THR A 117 -10.70 -21.33 -0.23
C THR A 117 -10.26 -22.36 0.72
N PRO A 118 -9.75 -22.04 1.80
CA PRO A 118 -9.38 -23.03 2.79
C PRO A 118 -10.61 -23.82 3.12
N LYS A 119 -10.46 -25.09 3.16
CA LYS A 119 -11.58 -25.91 3.48
C LYS A 119 -11.91 -25.73 4.94
N THR A 120 -13.16 -25.53 5.20
CA THR A 120 -13.58 -25.52 6.57
C THR A 120 -14.20 -26.87 6.81
N ASP A 121 -14.12 -27.32 8.01
CA ASP A 121 -14.73 -28.57 8.35
C ASP A 121 -16.21 -28.32 8.52
N LYS A 122 -16.92 -29.32 8.88
CA LYS A 122 -18.36 -29.24 8.97
C LYS A 122 -18.81 -28.27 10.02
N ASP A 123 -17.95 -27.96 10.96
CA ASP A 123 -18.34 -27.07 12.01
C ASP A 123 -17.95 -25.64 11.67
N GLY A 124 -17.46 -25.40 10.51
CA GLY A 124 -17.08 -24.05 10.16
C GLY A 124 -15.69 -23.67 10.58
N PHE A 125 -14.94 -24.59 11.12
CA PHE A 125 -13.62 -24.27 11.53
C PHE A 125 -12.67 -24.47 10.39
N MET A 126 -11.67 -23.61 10.29
CA MET A 126 -10.64 -23.82 9.35
C MET A 126 -9.62 -24.67 9.99
N GLU A 127 -9.24 -25.75 9.40
CA GLU A 127 -8.18 -26.53 9.97
C GLU A 127 -6.89 -25.88 9.67
N ALA A 128 -6.15 -25.51 10.65
CA ALA A 128 -4.84 -24.98 10.46
C ALA A 128 -3.85 -26.09 10.30
N PRO A 129 -2.88 -25.95 9.44
CA PRO A 129 -1.86 -26.97 9.31
C PRO A 129 -1.14 -27.12 10.63
N GLU A 130 -0.75 -28.30 10.90
CA GLU A 130 -0.01 -28.51 12.09
C GLU A 130 1.25 -27.76 12.00
N GLY A 131 1.71 -27.17 12.90
CA GLY A 131 2.89 -26.38 12.85
C GLY A 131 2.60 -24.93 12.92
N GLU A 132 1.40 -24.52 12.59
CA GLU A 132 1.10 -23.15 12.73
C GLU A 132 0.35 -22.90 13.99
N VAL A 133 -0.15 -23.90 14.58
CA VAL A 133 -0.89 -23.74 15.80
C VAL A 133 -0.10 -23.06 16.88
N PRO A 134 1.15 -23.34 17.04
CA PRO A 134 1.89 -22.71 18.11
C PRO A 134 1.86 -21.20 18.07
N PHE A 135 1.78 -20.66 16.89
CA PHE A 135 1.77 -19.24 16.80
C PHE A 135 0.51 -18.68 17.46
N LEU A 136 -0.59 -19.28 17.24
CA LEU A 136 -1.80 -18.83 17.86
C LEU A 136 -1.75 -19.09 19.34
N SER A 137 -1.18 -20.17 19.73
CA SER A 137 -1.07 -20.44 21.13
C SER A 137 -0.28 -19.40 21.84
N LEU A 138 0.78 -18.95 21.24
CA LEU A 138 1.57 -17.96 21.88
C LEU A 138 0.81 -16.69 22.07
N ILE A 139 0.07 -16.30 21.10
CA ILE A 139 -0.70 -15.09 21.23
C ILE A 139 -1.73 -15.25 22.31
N HIS A 140 -2.32 -16.41 22.37
CA HIS A 140 -3.32 -16.63 23.35
C HIS A 140 -2.76 -16.69 24.73
N ILE A 141 -1.66 -17.33 24.90
CA ILE A 141 -1.11 -17.48 26.18
C ILE A 141 -0.63 -16.23 26.75
N SER A 142 -0.16 -15.41 25.92
CA SER A 142 0.41 -14.25 26.47
C SER A 142 -0.59 -13.51 27.20
N GLU A 143 -1.70 -13.82 27.07
CA GLU A 143 -2.53 -13.21 27.74
C GLU A 143 -2.86 -13.67 28.92
N PRO A 144 -2.89 -14.40 29.23
CA PRO A 144 -3.38 -14.82 30.45
C PRO A 144 -2.60 -14.61 31.54
N THR A 145 -2.24 -14.46 31.66
CA THR A 145 -1.66 -14.53 32.47
C THR A 145 -1.87 -14.08 33.43
N ARG A 146 -2.04 -14.10 33.39
CA ARG A 146 -2.01 -13.89 33.86
C ARG A 146 -2.30 -13.88 34.87
N ARG A 147 -2.37 -13.80 35.23
CA ARG A 147 -2.47 -13.85 35.90
C ARG A 147 -2.52 -14.08 36.95
N THR A 148 -2.46 -14.02 37.28
CA THR A 148 -2.35 -14.39 38.08
C THR A 148 -2.16 -14.40 39.00
N PRO A 149 -2.19 -14.39 39.76
CA PRO A 149 -1.90 -14.33 40.87
C PRO A 149 -1.33 -14.44 41.31
#